data_5d60e11936e984d821699aaa0f3aa2fd
#
_entry.id   5d60e11936e984d821699aaa0f3aa2fd
#
_cell.length_a   1.000
_cell.length_b   1.000
_cell.length_c   1.000
_cell.angle_alpha   90.00
_cell.angle_beta   90.00
_cell.angle_gamma   90.00
#
_symmetry.space_group_name_H-M   'P 1'
#
loop_
_entity.id
_entity.type
_entity.pdbx_description
1 polymer ?
#
loop_
_entity_poly.entity_id
_entity_poly.type
_entity_poly.pdbx_seq_one_letter_code
_entity_poly.pdbx_strand_id
1 'polypeptide(L)'
;GGVKSAAIGLAGDTTINANHAMMMAPSARMGLYDENPARADVEEIGRMIGVHLALNALLNGKKEIVDVLFGEPEAVMRHALPRVDEIYTVPVGDPFDLMIVSPGGHPKDINIYQAQKALGHASPVVREGGVMIWCAACPEGTGSKSYEQWILDGSKHSHDDVFHHFEQEGFRVGPHKAFQLSRDTSVRHTMLISDMPDDFVRRLLLHPLPDLQTALDKALANLPQNARIGYMPSANNTIPVLG
;
A
#
# COMPACT_ATOMS: atom_id res chain seq x y z
N GLY A 1 2.21 -7.21 -13.90
CA GLY A 1 2.27 -7.64 -15.29
C GLY A 1 3.68 -7.99 -15.75
N GLY A 2 3.81 -8.34 -17.01
CA GLY A 2 5.07 -8.76 -17.60
C GLY A 2 5.60 -10.03 -16.95
N VAL A 3 6.87 -10.02 -16.59
CA VAL A 3 7.57 -11.17 -15.99
C VAL A 3 7.31 -11.38 -14.51
N LYS A 4 6.65 -10.45 -13.82
CA LYS A 4 6.57 -10.43 -12.34
C LYS A 4 6.07 -11.74 -11.73
N SER A 5 5.07 -12.39 -12.34
CA SER A 5 4.52 -13.65 -11.81
C SER A 5 5.52 -14.79 -11.85
N ALA A 6 6.38 -14.83 -12.87
CA ALA A 6 7.46 -15.81 -12.98
C ALA A 6 8.64 -15.42 -12.08
N ALA A 7 9.10 -14.15 -12.16
CA ALA A 7 10.29 -13.68 -11.46
C ALA A 7 10.15 -13.68 -9.92
N ILE A 8 8.98 -13.33 -9.40
CA ILE A 8 8.74 -13.24 -7.95
C ILE A 8 7.80 -14.36 -7.47
N GLY A 9 6.81 -14.74 -8.27
CA GLY A 9 5.84 -15.75 -7.86
C GLY A 9 6.40 -17.17 -7.74
N LEU A 10 7.53 -17.45 -8.40
CA LEU A 10 8.24 -18.73 -8.32
C LEU A 10 9.60 -18.64 -7.62
N ALA A 11 9.96 -17.45 -7.12
CA ALA A 11 11.24 -17.22 -6.46
C ALA A 11 11.27 -17.79 -5.03
N GLY A 12 12.46 -18.18 -4.60
CA GLY A 12 12.72 -18.53 -3.21
C GLY A 12 12.85 -17.29 -2.31
N ASP A 13 12.81 -17.51 -1.00
CA ASP A 13 12.79 -16.45 0.02
C ASP A 13 13.95 -15.46 -0.11
N THR A 14 15.15 -15.91 -0.45
CA THR A 14 16.33 -15.05 -0.62
C THR A 14 16.11 -14.00 -1.71
N THR A 15 15.59 -14.44 -2.87
CA THR A 15 15.30 -13.55 -4.00
C THR A 15 14.16 -12.58 -3.65
N ILE A 16 13.09 -13.09 -3.02
CA ILE A 16 11.95 -12.26 -2.58
C ILE A 16 12.43 -11.20 -1.59
N ASN A 17 13.24 -11.57 -0.59
CA ASN A 17 13.76 -10.62 0.39
C ASN A 17 14.65 -9.55 -0.26
N ALA A 18 15.55 -9.93 -1.17
CA ALA A 18 16.44 -9.01 -1.88
C ALA A 18 15.62 -8.01 -2.73
N ASN A 19 14.68 -8.50 -3.54
CA ASN A 19 13.79 -7.67 -4.34
C ASN A 19 12.95 -6.72 -3.48
N HIS A 20 12.33 -7.25 -2.41
CA HIS A 20 11.45 -6.46 -1.56
C HIS A 20 12.21 -5.43 -0.70
N ALA A 21 13.48 -5.67 -0.40
CA ALA A 21 14.34 -4.66 0.24
C ALA A 21 14.45 -3.39 -0.63
N MET A 22 14.47 -3.53 -1.94
CA MET A 22 14.52 -2.40 -2.88
C MET A 22 13.27 -1.52 -2.83
N MET A 23 12.13 -2.03 -2.29
CA MET A 23 10.92 -1.22 -2.08
C MET A 23 11.10 -0.11 -1.03
N MET A 24 12.22 -0.13 -0.27
CA MET A 24 12.57 0.93 0.67
C MET A 24 13.16 2.16 -0.03
N ALA A 25 13.59 2.03 -1.28
CA ALA A 25 14.12 3.17 -2.04
C ALA A 25 13.03 4.22 -2.31
N PRO A 26 13.35 5.53 -2.24
CA PRO A 26 12.38 6.60 -2.52
C PRO A 26 11.75 6.53 -3.90
N SER A 27 12.46 5.98 -4.90
CA SER A 27 11.97 5.78 -6.27
C SER A 27 11.13 4.51 -6.45
N ALA A 28 11.03 3.63 -5.43
CA ALA A 28 10.16 2.46 -5.47
C ALA A 28 8.69 2.85 -5.19
N ARG A 29 8.16 3.72 -6.02
CA ARG A 29 6.79 4.25 -5.90
C ARG A 29 5.89 3.66 -6.98
N MET A 30 4.61 3.66 -6.68
CA MET A 30 3.58 3.29 -7.64
C MET A 30 3.55 4.31 -8.80
N GLY A 31 3.31 3.82 -10.02
CA GLY A 31 3.36 4.65 -11.22
C GLY A 31 4.78 4.85 -11.80
N LEU A 32 5.85 4.64 -11.04
CA LEU A 32 7.22 4.69 -11.57
C LEU A 32 7.66 3.30 -12.04
N TYR A 33 7.94 3.18 -13.32
CA TYR A 33 8.41 1.94 -13.94
C TYR A 33 9.94 1.93 -14.13
N ASP A 34 10.47 2.89 -14.86
CA ASP A 34 11.88 2.92 -15.27
C ASP A 34 12.84 3.22 -14.10
N GLU A 35 12.43 4.08 -13.17
CA GLU A 35 13.25 4.50 -12.03
C GLU A 35 13.10 3.61 -10.80
N ASN A 36 12.22 2.61 -10.86
CA ASN A 36 11.88 1.76 -9.72
C ASN A 36 12.84 0.57 -9.60
N PRO A 37 13.76 0.55 -8.61
CA PRO A 37 14.77 -0.50 -8.51
C PRO A 37 14.18 -1.89 -8.28
N ALA A 38 13.08 -2.00 -7.52
CA ALA A 38 12.40 -3.27 -7.33
C ALA A 38 11.78 -3.79 -8.63
N ARG A 39 11.36 -2.89 -9.53
CA ARG A 39 10.88 -3.26 -10.85
C ARG A 39 12.01 -3.65 -11.80
N ALA A 40 13.11 -2.91 -11.81
CA ALA A 40 14.29 -3.23 -12.60
C ALA A 40 14.84 -4.63 -12.29
N ASP A 41 14.93 -4.98 -11.00
CA ASP A 41 15.32 -6.32 -10.54
C ASP A 41 14.35 -7.42 -11.03
N VAL A 42 13.04 -7.17 -10.98
CA VAL A 42 12.03 -8.10 -11.53
C VAL A 42 12.24 -8.35 -13.03
N GLU A 43 12.55 -7.31 -13.80
CA GLU A 43 12.83 -7.45 -15.25
C GLU A 43 14.14 -8.21 -15.49
N GLU A 44 15.17 -7.96 -14.69
CA GLU A 44 16.44 -8.69 -14.77
C GLU A 44 16.25 -10.17 -14.50
N ILE A 45 15.57 -10.53 -13.40
CA ILE A 45 15.23 -11.91 -13.08
C ILE A 45 14.45 -12.56 -14.23
N GLY A 46 13.48 -11.85 -14.80
CA GLY A 46 12.69 -12.33 -15.94
C GLY A 46 13.53 -12.66 -17.15
N ARG A 47 14.55 -11.84 -17.44
CA ARG A 47 15.53 -12.12 -18.52
C ARG A 47 16.42 -13.32 -18.19
N MET A 48 16.90 -13.42 -16.94
CA MET A 48 17.73 -14.53 -16.48
C MET A 48 17.04 -15.90 -16.62
N ILE A 49 15.76 -15.98 -16.25
CA ILE A 49 14.98 -17.23 -16.33
C ILE A 49 14.38 -17.49 -17.72
N GLY A 50 14.55 -16.56 -18.65
CA GLY A 50 14.15 -16.74 -20.05
C GLY A 50 12.66 -16.68 -20.29
N VAL A 51 11.95 -15.70 -19.68
CA VAL A 51 10.53 -15.46 -20.00
C VAL A 51 10.44 -14.77 -21.36
N HIS A 52 10.01 -15.50 -22.38
CA HIS A 52 9.97 -15.02 -23.76
C HIS A 52 8.68 -14.28 -24.12
N LEU A 53 7.56 -14.69 -23.54
CA LEU A 53 6.23 -14.16 -23.87
C LEU A 53 5.42 -13.91 -22.61
N ALA A 54 4.66 -12.84 -22.60
CA ALA A 54 3.69 -12.50 -21.58
C ALA A 54 2.32 -12.24 -22.21
N LEU A 55 1.27 -12.69 -21.52
CA LEU A 55 -0.11 -12.36 -21.79
C LEU A 55 -0.67 -11.61 -20.59
N ASN A 56 -1.10 -10.37 -20.78
CA ASN A 56 -1.71 -9.56 -19.75
C ASN A 56 -3.08 -9.03 -20.18
N ALA A 57 -4.02 -8.98 -19.24
CA ALA A 57 -5.28 -8.29 -19.41
C ALA A 57 -5.30 -7.01 -18.56
N LEU A 58 -5.79 -5.92 -19.11
CA LEU A 58 -6.14 -4.71 -18.37
C LEU A 58 -7.61 -4.77 -17.98
N LEU A 59 -7.89 -4.44 -16.74
CA LEU A 59 -9.24 -4.47 -16.19
C LEU A 59 -9.67 -3.05 -15.81
N ASN A 60 -10.95 -2.74 -15.96
CA ASN A 60 -11.53 -1.52 -15.41
C ASN A 60 -11.93 -1.69 -13.93
N GLY A 61 -12.50 -0.63 -13.33
CA GLY A 61 -12.97 -0.65 -11.95
C GLY A 61 -14.06 -1.69 -11.65
N LYS A 62 -14.76 -2.16 -12.69
CA LYS A 62 -15.78 -3.23 -12.61
C LYS A 62 -15.21 -4.63 -12.83
N LYS A 63 -13.88 -4.75 -13.00
CA LYS A 63 -13.15 -5.99 -13.34
C LYS A 63 -13.50 -6.55 -14.74
N GLU A 64 -14.00 -5.73 -15.64
CA GLU A 64 -14.19 -6.10 -17.04
C GLU A 64 -12.87 -5.94 -17.78
N ILE A 65 -12.58 -6.88 -18.71
CA ILE A 65 -11.40 -6.80 -19.56
C ILE A 65 -11.60 -5.67 -20.57
N VAL A 66 -10.75 -4.66 -20.54
CA VAL A 66 -10.77 -3.53 -21.46
C VAL A 66 -9.67 -3.59 -22.51
N ASP A 67 -8.62 -4.38 -22.28
CA ASP A 67 -7.56 -4.62 -23.23
C ASP A 67 -6.84 -5.92 -22.93
N VAL A 68 -6.24 -6.56 -23.97
CA VAL A 68 -5.44 -7.78 -23.87
C VAL A 68 -4.15 -7.60 -24.66
N LEU A 69 -3.03 -7.73 -23.97
CA LEU A 69 -1.71 -7.53 -24.55
C LEU A 69 -0.92 -8.84 -24.53
N PHE A 70 -0.33 -9.18 -25.69
CA PHE A 70 0.48 -10.40 -25.83
C PHE A 70 1.76 -10.09 -26.59
N GLY A 71 2.89 -10.56 -26.11
CA GLY A 71 4.18 -10.37 -26.77
C GLY A 71 5.37 -10.51 -25.84
N GLU A 72 6.49 -9.94 -26.24
CA GLU A 72 7.69 -9.82 -25.42
C GLU A 72 7.34 -9.07 -24.12
N PRO A 73 7.81 -9.56 -22.94
CA PRO A 73 7.33 -9.05 -21.64
C PRO A 73 7.51 -7.56 -21.41
N GLU A 74 8.68 -7.00 -21.75
CA GLU A 74 8.94 -5.57 -21.57
C GLU A 74 8.10 -4.72 -22.52
N ALA A 75 7.95 -5.16 -23.78
CA ALA A 75 7.08 -4.48 -24.75
C ALA A 75 5.61 -4.48 -24.30
N VAL A 76 5.12 -5.60 -23.76
CA VAL A 76 3.78 -5.69 -23.15
C VAL A 76 3.63 -4.68 -22.02
N MET A 77 4.62 -4.56 -21.13
CA MET A 77 4.56 -3.58 -20.03
C MET A 77 4.57 -2.14 -20.54
N ARG A 78 5.49 -1.79 -21.46
CA ARG A 78 5.59 -0.42 -21.98
C ARG A 78 4.32 0.01 -22.73
N HIS A 79 3.67 -0.93 -23.41
CA HIS A 79 2.39 -0.65 -24.07
C HIS A 79 1.22 -0.54 -23.06
N ALA A 80 1.27 -1.30 -21.95
CA ALA A 80 0.24 -1.27 -20.92
C ALA A 80 0.24 0.02 -20.09
N LEU A 81 1.42 0.59 -19.80
CA LEU A 81 1.56 1.69 -18.83
C LEU A 81 0.67 2.91 -19.14
N PRO A 82 0.64 3.48 -20.35
CA PRO A 82 -0.25 4.61 -20.65
C PRO A 82 -1.72 4.30 -20.41
N ARG A 83 -2.14 3.07 -20.74
CA ARG A 83 -3.51 2.62 -20.50
C ARG A 83 -3.84 2.43 -19.03
N VAL A 84 -2.87 1.94 -18.25
CA VAL A 84 -3.00 1.84 -16.79
C VAL A 84 -3.16 3.22 -16.16
N ASP A 85 -2.39 4.19 -16.62
CA ASP A 85 -2.50 5.57 -16.16
C ASP A 85 -3.88 6.17 -16.48
N GLU A 86 -4.39 5.98 -17.69
CA GLU A 86 -5.74 6.41 -18.07
C GLU A 86 -6.84 5.81 -17.19
N ILE A 87 -6.69 4.54 -16.77
CA ILE A 87 -7.73 3.80 -16.03
C ILE A 87 -7.69 4.08 -14.53
N TYR A 88 -6.49 4.20 -13.95
CA TYR A 88 -6.30 4.17 -12.50
C TYR A 88 -5.78 5.47 -11.90
N THR A 89 -5.18 6.36 -12.70
CA THR A 89 -4.64 7.61 -12.20
C THR A 89 -5.73 8.68 -12.10
N VAL A 90 -5.80 9.31 -10.94
CA VAL A 90 -6.74 10.39 -10.64
C VAL A 90 -5.93 11.63 -10.29
N PRO A 91 -5.89 12.65 -11.17
CA PRO A 91 -5.25 13.91 -10.82
C PRO A 91 -6.02 14.60 -9.71
N VAL A 92 -5.31 14.98 -8.67
CA VAL A 92 -5.84 15.79 -7.55
C VAL A 92 -4.96 17.02 -7.43
N GLY A 93 -5.55 18.20 -7.33
CA GLY A 93 -4.78 19.43 -7.24
C GLY A 93 -3.97 19.50 -5.94
N ASP A 94 -4.50 20.16 -4.93
CA ASP A 94 -3.84 20.29 -3.62
C ASP A 94 -4.02 19.05 -2.74
N PRO A 95 -3.13 18.83 -1.76
CA PRO A 95 -3.29 17.78 -0.75
C PRO A 95 -4.59 17.93 0.06
N PHE A 96 -5.09 16.81 0.56
CA PHE A 96 -6.27 16.77 1.42
C PHE A 96 -5.91 16.96 2.89
N ASP A 97 -6.81 17.60 3.63
CA ASP A 97 -6.75 17.70 5.11
C ASP A 97 -7.25 16.42 5.77
N LEU A 98 -8.25 15.78 5.17
CA LEU A 98 -8.83 14.52 5.61
C LEU A 98 -9.09 13.61 4.41
N MET A 99 -8.72 12.34 4.55
CA MET A 99 -9.04 11.30 3.58
C MET A 99 -9.73 10.12 4.26
N ILE A 100 -10.91 9.78 3.76
CA ILE A 100 -11.59 8.53 4.13
C ILE A 100 -11.14 7.46 3.14
N VAL A 101 -10.53 6.38 3.65
CA VAL A 101 -9.83 5.38 2.83
C VAL A 101 -10.39 3.99 3.10
N SER A 102 -10.78 3.29 2.04
CA SER A 102 -11.08 1.86 2.09
C SER A 102 -10.27 1.11 1.01
N PRO A 103 -9.75 -0.09 1.30
CA PRO A 103 -9.12 -0.93 0.28
C PRO A 103 -10.11 -1.44 -0.78
N GLY A 104 -11.42 -1.36 -0.52
CA GLY A 104 -12.49 -1.79 -1.43
C GLY A 104 -13.13 -3.13 -1.04
N GLY A 105 -13.19 -3.43 0.26
CA GLY A 105 -13.85 -4.60 0.84
C GLY A 105 -13.14 -5.93 0.58
N HIS A 106 -13.82 -7.02 0.94
CA HIS A 106 -13.27 -8.38 0.80
C HIS A 106 -12.92 -8.75 -0.67
N PRO A 107 -11.79 -9.40 -0.93
CA PRO A 107 -10.75 -9.88 0.00
C PRO A 107 -9.61 -8.88 0.26
N LYS A 108 -9.74 -7.62 -0.16
CA LYS A 108 -8.66 -6.63 -0.06
C LYS A 108 -8.46 -6.10 1.36
N ASP A 109 -9.46 -6.26 2.23
CA ASP A 109 -9.45 -5.89 3.66
C ASP A 109 -9.47 -7.10 4.59
N ILE A 110 -9.12 -8.29 4.10
CA ILE A 110 -9.16 -9.54 4.89
C ILE A 110 -8.20 -9.48 6.09
N ASN A 111 -7.10 -8.73 5.99
CA ASN A 111 -6.13 -8.51 7.06
C ASN A 111 -5.33 -7.21 6.83
N ILE A 112 -4.59 -6.77 7.84
CA ILE A 112 -3.71 -5.58 7.77
C ILE A 112 -2.71 -5.67 6.62
N TYR A 113 -2.10 -6.83 6.38
CA TYR A 113 -1.10 -7.02 5.33
C TYR A 113 -1.62 -6.64 3.94
N GLN A 114 -2.89 -6.92 3.66
CA GLN A 114 -3.54 -6.56 2.40
C GLN A 114 -4.11 -5.14 2.44
N ALA A 115 -4.81 -4.79 3.52
CA ALA A 115 -5.53 -3.54 3.66
C ALA A 115 -4.60 -2.30 3.68
N GLN A 116 -3.40 -2.42 4.26
CA GLN A 116 -2.40 -1.37 4.32
C GLN A 116 -2.03 -0.77 2.96
N LYS A 117 -2.16 -1.53 1.86
CA LYS A 117 -1.89 -1.02 0.52
C LYS A 117 -2.72 0.23 0.20
N ALA A 118 -3.93 0.31 0.74
CA ALA A 118 -4.81 1.47 0.61
C ALA A 118 -4.19 2.75 1.19
N LEU A 119 -3.49 2.64 2.33
CA LEU A 119 -2.78 3.77 2.94
C LEU A 119 -1.61 4.23 2.07
N GLY A 120 -0.85 3.30 1.49
CA GLY A 120 0.24 3.62 0.56
C GLY A 120 -0.24 4.38 -0.69
N HIS A 121 -1.50 4.20 -1.11
CA HIS A 121 -2.12 4.97 -2.18
C HIS A 121 -2.62 6.35 -1.70
N ALA A 122 -3.19 6.42 -0.51
CA ALA A 122 -3.82 7.63 0.02
C ALA A 122 -2.82 8.62 0.65
N SER A 123 -1.81 8.10 1.36
CA SER A 123 -0.89 8.94 2.13
C SER A 123 -0.15 10.00 1.29
N PRO A 124 0.25 9.76 0.03
CA PRO A 124 0.95 10.79 -0.76
C PRO A 124 0.12 12.04 -1.06
N VAL A 125 -1.21 11.94 -0.99
CA VAL A 125 -2.12 13.06 -1.28
C VAL A 125 -2.81 13.63 -0.04
N VAL A 126 -2.40 13.21 1.15
CA VAL A 126 -2.82 13.80 2.43
C VAL A 126 -1.65 14.57 3.01
N ARG A 127 -1.86 15.84 3.37
CA ARG A 127 -0.80 16.67 3.95
C ARG A 127 -0.23 16.10 5.25
N GLU A 128 0.96 16.49 5.62
CA GLU A 128 1.49 16.21 6.95
C GLU A 128 0.60 16.85 8.03
N GLY A 129 0.40 16.14 9.13
CA GLY A 129 -0.57 16.54 10.17
C GLY A 129 -2.04 16.39 9.75
N GLY A 130 -2.31 15.93 8.52
CA GLY A 130 -3.67 15.63 8.07
C GLY A 130 -4.23 14.35 8.70
N VAL A 131 -5.49 14.06 8.41
CA VAL A 131 -6.22 12.94 9.00
C VAL A 131 -6.50 11.87 7.95
N MET A 132 -6.29 10.60 8.28
CA MET A 132 -6.77 9.46 7.51
C MET A 132 -7.76 8.64 8.35
N ILE A 133 -8.97 8.44 7.84
CA ILE A 133 -9.93 7.50 8.41
C ILE A 133 -9.90 6.24 7.55
N TRP A 134 -9.31 5.19 8.08
CA TRP A 134 -9.08 3.94 7.36
C TRP A 134 -10.12 2.90 7.74
N CYS A 135 -10.98 2.53 6.78
CA CYS A 135 -12.05 1.56 6.96
C CYS A 135 -11.62 0.22 6.35
N ALA A 136 -11.29 -0.75 7.20
CA ALA A 136 -10.83 -2.08 6.79
C ALA A 136 -11.19 -3.11 7.86
N ALA A 137 -12.03 -4.08 7.54
CA ALA A 137 -12.56 -5.06 8.47
C ALA A 137 -11.45 -5.89 9.17
N CYS A 138 -10.49 -6.40 8.43
CA CYS A 138 -9.34 -7.18 8.91
C CYS A 138 -9.72 -8.37 9.82
N PRO A 139 -10.69 -9.23 9.43
CA PRO A 139 -11.14 -10.34 10.26
C PRO A 139 -10.03 -11.37 10.56
N GLU A 140 -8.97 -11.44 9.75
CA GLU A 140 -7.81 -12.30 9.98
C GLU A 140 -6.64 -11.56 10.67
N GLY A 141 -6.90 -10.44 11.34
CA GLY A 141 -5.91 -9.69 12.08
C GLY A 141 -4.80 -9.12 11.20
N THR A 142 -3.52 -9.38 11.53
CA THR A 142 -2.38 -8.84 10.79
C THR A 142 -2.14 -9.53 9.45
N GLY A 143 -2.54 -10.79 9.29
CA GLY A 143 -2.26 -11.62 8.12
C GLY A 143 -0.80 -12.07 7.99
N SER A 144 0.04 -11.81 9.00
CA SER A 144 1.45 -12.20 9.02
C SER A 144 1.95 -12.42 10.44
N LYS A 145 2.18 -13.68 10.82
CA LYS A 145 2.72 -14.03 12.14
C LYS A 145 4.09 -13.37 12.39
N SER A 146 4.94 -13.30 11.38
CA SER A 146 6.26 -12.68 11.48
C SER A 146 6.16 -11.17 11.76
N TYR A 147 5.24 -10.46 11.10
CA TYR A 147 4.95 -9.06 11.41
C TYR A 147 4.42 -8.91 12.85
N GLU A 148 3.44 -9.72 13.22
CA GLU A 148 2.79 -9.66 14.52
C GLU A 148 3.78 -9.91 15.66
N GLN A 149 4.57 -10.97 15.58
CA GLN A 149 5.60 -11.27 16.57
C GLN A 149 6.62 -10.13 16.70
N TRP A 150 7.01 -9.53 15.60
CA TRP A 150 8.00 -8.45 15.59
C TRP A 150 7.46 -7.15 16.20
N ILE A 151 6.24 -6.74 15.85
CA ILE A 151 5.66 -5.47 16.36
C ILE A 151 5.22 -5.60 17.84
N LEU A 152 4.84 -6.80 18.27
CA LEU A 152 4.29 -7.05 19.60
C LEU A 152 5.32 -7.58 20.62
N ASP A 153 6.61 -7.57 20.32
CA ASP A 153 7.67 -8.10 21.20
C ASP A 153 7.92 -7.24 22.47
N GLY A 154 7.25 -6.11 22.60
CA GLY A 154 7.35 -5.22 23.75
C GLY A 154 8.49 -4.21 23.70
N SER A 155 9.20 -4.10 22.58
CA SER A 155 10.27 -3.11 22.38
C SER A 155 9.84 -1.91 21.53
N LYS A 156 8.67 -1.99 20.87
CA LYS A 156 8.20 -0.97 19.92
C LYS A 156 6.93 -0.30 20.45
N HIS A 157 7.06 0.90 20.98
CA HIS A 157 5.99 1.70 21.58
C HIS A 157 5.62 2.93 20.75
N SER A 158 6.41 3.20 19.69
CA SER A 158 6.22 4.34 18.78
C SER A 158 6.62 3.99 17.36
N HIS A 159 6.27 4.85 16.41
CA HIS A 159 6.74 4.74 15.03
C HIS A 159 8.26 4.91 14.92
N ASP A 160 8.85 5.74 15.78
CA ASP A 160 10.30 5.95 15.82
C ASP A 160 11.04 4.68 16.27
N ASP A 161 10.48 3.93 17.23
CA ASP A 161 11.04 2.63 17.62
C ASP A 161 10.99 1.64 16.45
N VAL A 162 9.89 1.65 15.68
CA VAL A 162 9.76 0.80 14.47
C VAL A 162 10.85 1.15 13.45
N PHE A 163 11.08 2.43 13.17
CA PHE A 163 12.13 2.85 12.24
C PHE A 163 13.51 2.47 12.73
N HIS A 164 13.80 2.74 14.00
CA HIS A 164 15.10 2.44 14.60
C HIS A 164 15.42 0.93 14.59
N HIS A 165 14.50 0.09 15.06
CA HIS A 165 14.69 -1.36 15.06
C HIS A 165 14.80 -1.93 13.65
N PHE A 166 13.98 -1.43 12.70
CA PHE A 166 14.03 -1.87 11.33
C PHE A 166 15.36 -1.50 10.64
N GLU A 167 15.91 -0.33 10.93
CA GLU A 167 17.21 0.10 10.43
C GLU A 167 18.35 -0.79 10.97
N GLN A 168 18.31 -1.13 12.27
CA GLN A 168 19.32 -1.98 12.91
C GLN A 168 19.25 -3.43 12.44
N GLU A 169 18.06 -3.99 12.29
CA GLU A 169 17.86 -5.40 11.98
C GLU A 169 17.91 -5.70 10.48
N GLY A 170 17.74 -4.67 9.65
CA GLY A 170 17.66 -4.78 8.21
C GLY A 170 16.30 -5.31 7.71
N PHE A 171 16.17 -5.39 6.39
CA PHE A 171 14.95 -5.82 5.74
C PHE A 171 14.65 -7.30 6.01
N ARG A 172 13.39 -7.59 6.42
CA ARG A 172 12.81 -8.94 6.48
C ARG A 172 11.34 -8.89 6.06
N VAL A 173 10.89 -9.92 5.35
CA VAL A 173 9.45 -10.09 5.05
C VAL A 173 8.69 -10.33 6.35
N GLY A 174 7.58 -9.60 6.52
CA GLY A 174 6.82 -9.49 7.76
C GLY A 174 7.10 -8.16 8.43
N PRO A 175 8.21 -7.95 9.14
CA PRO A 175 8.60 -6.66 9.74
C PRO A 175 8.55 -5.46 8.80
N HIS A 176 8.86 -5.63 7.50
CA HIS A 176 8.70 -4.55 6.52
C HIS A 176 7.29 -3.95 6.46
N LYS A 177 6.26 -4.70 6.88
CA LYS A 177 4.89 -4.20 6.94
C LYS A 177 4.69 -3.21 8.09
N ALA A 178 5.33 -3.44 9.24
CA ALA A 178 5.36 -2.47 10.31
C ALA A 178 6.01 -1.16 9.87
N PHE A 179 7.16 -1.26 9.18
CA PHE A 179 7.85 -0.10 8.62
C PHE A 179 6.97 0.66 7.62
N GLN A 180 6.37 -0.02 6.64
CA GLN A 180 5.51 0.62 5.64
C GLN A 180 4.30 1.28 6.30
N LEU A 181 3.66 0.62 7.28
CA LEU A 181 2.54 1.17 8.00
C LEU A 181 2.95 2.42 8.78
N SER A 182 4.06 2.34 9.53
CA SER A 182 4.60 3.49 10.27
C SER A 182 4.96 4.66 9.35
N ARG A 183 5.59 4.40 8.20
CA ARG A 183 5.89 5.43 7.19
C ARG A 183 4.63 6.16 6.71
N ASP A 184 3.56 5.41 6.46
CA ASP A 184 2.33 5.97 5.90
C ASP A 184 1.49 6.70 6.97
N THR A 185 1.67 6.36 8.28
CA THR A 185 0.83 6.85 9.38
C THR A 185 1.53 7.80 10.37
N SER A 186 2.87 7.76 10.51
CA SER A 186 3.60 8.50 11.56
C SER A 186 3.44 10.01 11.51
N VAL A 187 3.31 10.58 10.31
CA VAL A 187 3.17 12.04 10.11
C VAL A 187 1.71 12.46 9.86
N ARG A 188 0.76 11.53 10.07
CA ARG A 188 -0.68 11.75 9.87
C ARG A 188 -1.49 11.13 11.00
N HIS A 189 -2.61 11.74 11.35
CA HIS A 189 -3.53 11.19 12.36
C HIS A 189 -4.39 10.09 11.74
N THR A 190 -3.95 8.83 11.84
CA THR A 190 -4.66 7.70 11.23
C THR A 190 -5.57 7.00 12.25
N MET A 191 -6.85 6.97 11.96
CA MET A 191 -7.90 6.29 12.73
C MET A 191 -8.35 5.04 11.95
N LEU A 192 -8.42 3.89 12.62
CA LEU A 192 -8.83 2.62 12.01
C LEU A 192 -10.20 2.20 12.51
N ILE A 193 -11.06 1.84 11.57
CA ILE A 193 -12.34 1.18 11.82
C ILE A 193 -12.21 -0.25 11.30
N SER A 194 -12.26 -1.23 12.20
CA SER A 194 -12.05 -2.65 11.88
C SER A 194 -12.82 -3.56 12.84
N ASP A 195 -12.87 -4.85 12.52
CA ASP A 195 -13.45 -5.88 13.38
C ASP A 195 -12.43 -6.40 14.42
N MET A 196 -11.19 -5.91 14.40
CA MET A 196 -10.16 -6.31 15.35
C MET A 196 -10.42 -5.72 16.75
N PRO A 197 -10.05 -6.43 17.83
CA PRO A 197 -10.13 -5.88 19.17
C PRO A 197 -9.31 -4.59 19.33
N ASP A 198 -9.89 -3.59 19.96
CA ASP A 198 -9.28 -2.27 20.16
C ASP A 198 -7.86 -2.31 20.75
N ASP A 199 -7.67 -3.13 21.78
CA ASP A 199 -6.36 -3.27 22.46
C ASP A 199 -5.30 -3.87 21.52
N PHE A 200 -5.71 -4.77 20.63
CA PHE A 200 -4.84 -5.32 19.62
C PHE A 200 -4.44 -4.25 18.60
N VAL A 201 -5.41 -3.45 18.12
CA VAL A 201 -5.17 -2.34 17.19
C VAL A 201 -4.20 -1.30 17.79
N ARG A 202 -4.37 -0.93 19.07
CA ARG A 202 -3.46 -0.01 19.77
C ARG A 202 -2.03 -0.54 19.85
N ARG A 203 -1.86 -1.84 20.06
CA ARG A 203 -0.53 -2.49 20.07
C ARG A 203 0.14 -2.51 18.70
N LEU A 204 -0.63 -2.35 17.62
CA LEU A 204 -0.11 -2.16 16.25
C LEU A 204 0.24 -0.68 15.95
N LEU A 205 0.24 0.20 16.96
CA LEU A 205 0.47 1.65 16.84
C LEU A 205 -0.61 2.36 16.01
N LEU A 206 -1.83 1.82 16.01
CA LEU A 206 -2.98 2.38 15.33
C LEU A 206 -4.03 2.89 16.34
N HIS A 207 -4.90 3.77 15.89
CA HIS A 207 -5.96 4.35 16.73
C HIS A 207 -7.33 3.79 16.33
N PRO A 208 -7.90 2.83 17.11
CA PRO A 208 -9.19 2.24 16.80
C PRO A 208 -10.34 3.21 17.08
N LEU A 209 -11.36 3.19 16.22
CA LEU A 209 -12.63 3.86 16.44
C LEU A 209 -13.79 2.90 16.08
N PRO A 210 -14.95 3.05 16.73
CA PRO A 210 -16.03 2.08 16.62
C PRO A 210 -16.76 2.15 15.26
N ASP A 211 -16.81 3.34 14.65
CA ASP A 211 -17.55 3.57 13.40
C ASP A 211 -17.06 4.84 12.67
N LEU A 212 -17.51 4.96 11.42
CA LEU A 212 -17.11 6.07 10.55
C LEU A 212 -17.66 7.41 11.03
N GLN A 213 -18.87 7.45 11.59
CA GLN A 213 -19.46 8.72 12.05
C GLN A 213 -18.66 9.29 13.22
N THR A 214 -18.35 8.45 14.21
CA THR A 214 -17.50 8.83 15.36
C THR A 214 -16.12 9.31 14.92
N ALA A 215 -15.51 8.63 13.95
CA ALA A 215 -14.21 9.03 13.41
C ALA A 215 -14.29 10.39 12.68
N LEU A 216 -15.34 10.59 11.90
CA LEU A 216 -15.56 11.82 11.15
C LEU A 216 -15.83 13.01 12.08
N ASP A 217 -16.70 12.85 13.08
CA ASP A 217 -17.00 13.89 14.06
C ASP A 217 -15.74 14.32 14.82
N LYS A 218 -14.92 13.34 15.24
CA LYS A 218 -13.64 13.59 15.90
C LYS A 218 -12.64 14.31 15.00
N ALA A 219 -12.57 13.94 13.72
CA ALA A 219 -11.69 14.58 12.76
C ALA A 219 -12.12 16.03 12.49
N LEU A 220 -13.40 16.25 12.21
CA LEU A 220 -13.94 17.56 11.86
C LEU A 220 -13.85 18.58 13.01
N ALA A 221 -13.92 18.13 14.27
CA ALA A 221 -13.76 19.00 15.43
C ALA A 221 -12.38 19.68 15.49
N ASN A 222 -11.37 19.14 14.82
CA ASN A 222 -9.99 19.63 14.83
C ASN A 222 -9.53 20.18 13.48
N LEU A 223 -10.38 20.19 12.47
CA LEU A 223 -10.07 20.69 11.14
C LEU A 223 -10.70 22.09 10.90
N PRO A 224 -10.10 22.91 10.03
CA PRO A 224 -10.69 24.18 9.65
C PRO A 224 -12.00 23.98 8.88
N GLN A 225 -12.90 24.98 8.92
CA GLN A 225 -14.20 24.91 8.24
C GLN A 225 -14.10 24.69 6.72
N ASN A 226 -13.02 25.12 6.11
CA ASN A 226 -12.72 24.96 4.69
C ASN A 226 -11.80 23.78 4.40
N ALA A 227 -11.72 22.81 5.32
CA ALA A 227 -10.89 21.63 5.15
C ALA A 227 -11.26 20.87 3.86
N ARG A 228 -10.23 20.48 3.12
CA ARG A 228 -10.38 19.67 1.91
C ARG A 228 -10.50 18.20 2.28
N ILE A 229 -11.66 17.61 1.99
CA ILE A 229 -11.98 16.22 2.35
C ILE A 229 -12.02 15.36 1.09
N GLY A 230 -11.31 14.23 1.12
CA GLY A 230 -11.31 13.23 0.07
C GLY A 230 -11.95 11.92 0.53
N TYR A 231 -12.41 11.13 -0.47
CA TYR A 231 -12.95 9.81 -0.26
C TYR A 231 -12.43 8.82 -1.30
N MET A 232 -11.79 7.74 -0.83
CA MET A 232 -11.23 6.67 -1.67
C MET A 232 -11.87 5.33 -1.31
N PRO A 233 -13.03 4.98 -1.92
CA PRO A 233 -13.77 3.75 -1.58
C PRO A 233 -13.08 2.47 -2.06
N SER A 234 -12.16 2.58 -3.00
CA SER A 234 -11.42 1.47 -3.60
C SER A 234 -9.96 1.87 -3.80
N ALA A 235 -9.30 2.29 -2.73
CA ALA A 235 -7.95 2.85 -2.78
C ALA A 235 -6.92 1.91 -3.42
N ASN A 236 -7.05 0.58 -3.26
CA ASN A 236 -6.16 -0.38 -3.91
C ASN A 236 -6.22 -0.37 -5.46
N ASN A 237 -7.20 0.32 -6.04
CA ASN A 237 -7.37 0.45 -7.50
C ASN A 237 -7.32 1.93 -7.94
N THR A 238 -6.83 2.83 -7.12
CA THR A 238 -6.80 4.26 -7.41
C THR A 238 -5.39 4.79 -7.16
N ILE A 239 -4.82 5.48 -8.13
CA ILE A 239 -3.50 6.13 -8.03
C ILE A 239 -3.73 7.64 -8.06
N PRO A 240 -3.92 8.30 -6.91
CA PRO A 240 -4.05 9.76 -6.90
C PRO A 240 -2.67 10.40 -7.11
N VAL A 241 -2.64 11.44 -7.92
CA VAL A 241 -1.41 12.18 -8.25
C VAL A 241 -1.66 13.66 -8.02
N LEU A 242 -0.79 14.29 -7.22
CA LEU A 242 -0.78 15.74 -7.05
C LEU A 242 -0.36 16.42 -8.35
N GLY A 243 -1.05 17.51 -8.73
CA GLY A 243 -0.77 18.32 -9.91
C GLY A 243 0.45 19.21 -9.77
#